data_dd21ae49c9a84c6360562fb79407b479
#
_entry.id   dd21ae49c9a84c6360562fb79407b479
#
_cell.length_a   1.000
_cell.length_b   1.000
_cell.length_c   1.000
_cell.angle_alpha   90.00
_cell.angle_beta   90.00
_cell.angle_gamma   90.00
#
_symmetry.space_group_name_H-M   'P 1'
#
loop_
_entity.id
_entity.type
_entity.pdbx_description
1 polymer ?
#
loop_
_entity_poly.entity_id
_entity_poly.type
_entity_poly.pdbx_seq_one_letter_code
_entity_poly.pdbx_strand_id
1 'polypeptide(L)'
;MGIARRVELVEKKAQELADKKGKLHPYKADCSKVQEVVKAFSWIEGNLGAVNILVNNAGVAKDTSLVDGDEEDWKSVLDLNVMGLCVATREAIKSMKKHGVNGHIIHINSYCGHVVPNFPGFNIYPASKHAVTALTETLRQELNRLQSKIKVTVCVFYSFYYCIVAKRKLRVFSMVRVLCLQHNDLGIRYMVNYKC
;
A
#
# COMPACT_ATOMS: atom_id res chain seq x y z
N MET A 1 -14.00 0.54 1.94
CA MET A 1 -13.84 2.01 1.81
C MET A 1 -12.63 2.31 0.93
N GLY A 2 -12.71 3.33 0.07
CA GLY A 2 -11.59 3.84 -0.72
C GLY A 2 -11.18 5.23 -0.24
N ILE A 3 -9.93 5.39 0.19
CA ILE A 3 -9.37 6.65 0.69
C ILE A 3 -8.50 7.27 -0.39
N ALA A 4 -8.76 8.52 -0.78
CA ALA A 4 -7.95 9.23 -1.76
C ALA A 4 -8.08 10.76 -1.58
N ARG A 5 -7.04 11.50 -2.01
CA ARG A 5 -7.10 12.97 -2.13
C ARG A 5 -8.13 13.39 -3.18
N ARG A 6 -8.14 12.71 -4.33
CA ARG A 6 -9.10 12.89 -5.43
C ARG A 6 -10.29 11.96 -5.21
N VAL A 7 -11.15 12.32 -4.25
CA VAL A 7 -12.30 11.49 -3.85
C VAL A 7 -13.29 11.26 -5.00
N GLU A 8 -13.41 12.23 -5.90
CA GLU A 8 -14.26 12.18 -7.09
C GLU A 8 -13.97 10.98 -8.01
N LEU A 9 -12.71 10.52 -8.05
CA LEU A 9 -12.34 9.31 -8.79
C LEU A 9 -12.83 8.03 -8.10
N VAL A 10 -12.87 8.03 -6.77
CA VAL A 10 -13.41 6.91 -5.99
C VAL A 10 -14.94 6.88 -6.09
N GLU A 11 -15.58 8.06 -6.08
CA GLU A 11 -17.03 8.20 -6.29
C GLU A 11 -17.45 7.67 -7.66
N LYS A 12 -16.75 8.07 -8.72
CA LYS A 12 -16.97 7.54 -10.07
C LYS A 12 -16.83 6.01 -10.08
N LYS A 13 -15.78 5.46 -9.46
CA LYS A 13 -15.60 4.01 -9.39
C LYS A 13 -16.69 3.34 -8.55
N ALA A 14 -17.19 3.97 -7.50
CA ALA A 14 -18.30 3.46 -6.70
C ALA A 14 -19.60 3.37 -7.54
N GLN A 15 -19.86 4.35 -8.40
CA GLN A 15 -20.99 4.33 -9.35
C GLN A 15 -20.84 3.20 -10.38
N GLU A 16 -19.65 3.01 -10.97
CA GLU A 16 -19.37 1.92 -11.91
C GLU A 16 -19.52 0.52 -11.29
N LEU A 17 -19.44 0.41 -9.98
CA LEU A 17 -19.54 -0.85 -9.23
C LEU A 17 -20.88 -1.01 -8.50
N ALA A 18 -21.86 -0.14 -8.76
CA ALA A 18 -23.12 -0.12 -8.02
C ALA A 18 -23.96 -1.42 -8.20
N ASP A 19 -23.78 -2.12 -9.33
CA ASP A 19 -24.40 -3.42 -9.63
C ASP A 19 -23.67 -4.64 -9.04
N LYS A 20 -22.51 -4.44 -8.46
CA LYS A 20 -21.67 -5.51 -7.90
C LYS A 20 -21.99 -5.77 -6.43
N LYS A 21 -21.64 -6.99 -5.96
CA LYS A 21 -21.73 -7.30 -4.51
C LYS A 21 -20.86 -6.35 -3.70
N GLY A 22 -21.42 -5.85 -2.61
CA GLY A 22 -20.72 -4.92 -1.72
C GLY A 22 -20.90 -3.47 -2.13
N LYS A 23 -20.37 -2.57 -1.32
CA LYS A 23 -20.45 -1.12 -1.53
C LYS A 23 -19.08 -0.48 -1.36
N LEU A 24 -18.66 0.31 -2.34
CA LEU A 24 -17.46 1.14 -2.21
C LEU A 24 -17.84 2.49 -1.59
N HIS A 25 -17.31 2.77 -0.40
CA HIS A 25 -17.50 4.04 0.29
C HIS A 25 -16.30 4.95 -0.01
N PRO A 26 -16.49 6.06 -0.72
CA PRO A 26 -15.44 7.06 -0.95
C PRO A 26 -15.18 7.86 0.32
N TYR A 27 -13.91 8.18 0.59
CA TYR A 27 -13.51 9.04 1.70
C TYR A 27 -12.34 9.92 1.27
N LYS A 28 -12.49 11.24 1.42
CA LYS A 28 -11.45 12.20 1.09
C LYS A 28 -10.45 12.30 2.22
N ALA A 29 -9.20 11.89 1.97
CA ALA A 29 -8.08 12.10 2.89
C ALA A 29 -6.75 12.01 2.15
N ASP A 30 -5.75 12.70 2.67
CA ASP A 30 -4.35 12.56 2.29
C ASP A 30 -3.67 11.54 3.19
N CYS A 31 -3.30 10.39 2.62
CA CYS A 31 -2.65 9.31 3.37
C CYS A 31 -1.23 9.67 3.87
N SER A 32 -0.63 10.77 3.42
CA SER A 32 0.62 11.30 3.98
C SER A 32 0.41 12.09 5.28
N LYS A 33 -0.84 12.44 5.62
CA LYS A 33 -1.20 13.22 6.80
C LYS A 33 -1.74 12.32 7.90
N VAL A 34 -0.95 12.14 8.96
CA VAL A 34 -1.27 11.24 10.10
C VAL A 34 -2.69 11.48 10.63
N GLN A 35 -3.05 12.74 10.86
CA GLN A 35 -4.36 13.08 11.43
C GLN A 35 -5.53 12.75 10.50
N GLU A 36 -5.34 12.87 9.18
CA GLU A 36 -6.37 12.53 8.21
C GLU A 36 -6.58 11.01 8.13
N VAL A 37 -5.49 10.23 8.20
CA VAL A 37 -5.59 8.76 8.29
C VAL A 37 -6.32 8.34 9.56
N VAL A 38 -5.97 8.89 10.73
CA VAL A 38 -6.64 8.57 12.00
C VAL A 38 -8.13 8.90 11.93
N LYS A 39 -8.50 10.09 11.41
CA LYS A 39 -9.92 10.47 11.22
C LYS A 39 -10.65 9.51 10.28
N ALA A 40 -10.01 9.05 9.21
CA ALA A 40 -10.59 8.07 8.28
C ALA A 40 -10.90 6.75 8.99
N PHE A 41 -10.01 6.25 9.84
CA PHE A 41 -10.25 5.03 10.61
C PHE A 41 -11.33 5.20 11.68
N SER A 42 -11.41 6.37 12.34
CA SER A 42 -12.51 6.69 13.26
C SER A 42 -13.86 6.69 12.53
N TRP A 43 -13.89 7.24 11.32
CA TRP A 43 -15.10 7.20 10.49
C TRP A 43 -15.49 5.77 10.10
N ILE A 44 -14.51 4.92 9.73
CA ILE A 44 -14.76 3.49 9.43
C ILE A 44 -15.43 2.81 10.63
N GLU A 45 -14.86 2.97 11.82
CA GLU A 45 -15.40 2.35 13.02
C GLU A 45 -16.85 2.79 13.32
N GLY A 46 -17.13 4.08 13.16
CA GLY A 46 -18.47 4.64 13.43
C GLY A 46 -19.53 4.28 12.38
N ASN A 47 -19.14 3.99 11.14
CA ASN A 47 -20.08 3.83 10.03
C ASN A 47 -20.07 2.43 9.40
N LEU A 48 -18.95 1.71 9.46
CA LEU A 48 -18.77 0.43 8.78
C LEU A 48 -18.38 -0.71 9.74
N GLY A 49 -18.01 -0.38 10.98
CA GLY A 49 -17.58 -1.34 11.99
C GLY A 49 -16.10 -1.73 11.86
N ALA A 50 -15.79 -2.99 12.18
CA ALA A 50 -14.42 -3.48 12.25
C ALA A 50 -13.71 -3.51 10.90
N VAL A 51 -12.43 -3.15 10.89
CA VAL A 51 -11.56 -3.37 9.74
C VAL A 51 -11.18 -4.85 9.67
N ASN A 52 -11.54 -5.51 8.58
CA ASN A 52 -11.18 -6.91 8.33
C ASN A 52 -9.95 -7.04 7.42
N ILE A 53 -9.86 -6.16 6.40
CA ILE A 53 -8.76 -6.16 5.44
C ILE A 53 -8.27 -4.72 5.26
N LEU A 54 -6.96 -4.53 5.38
CA LEU A 54 -6.29 -3.30 4.99
C LEU A 54 -5.43 -3.54 3.76
N VAL A 55 -5.58 -2.71 2.72
CA VAL A 55 -4.69 -2.68 1.56
C VAL A 55 -3.94 -1.36 1.56
N ASN A 56 -2.67 -1.38 1.94
CA ASN A 56 -1.76 -0.24 1.82
C ASN A 56 -1.26 -0.12 0.39
N ASN A 57 -2.06 0.58 -0.44
CA ASN A 57 -1.79 0.77 -1.87
C ASN A 57 -1.27 2.17 -2.19
N ALA A 58 -1.56 3.17 -1.35
CA ALA A 58 -1.14 4.55 -1.58
C ALA A 58 0.39 4.65 -1.72
N GLY A 59 0.85 5.33 -2.76
CA GLY A 59 2.27 5.50 -3.01
C GLY A 59 2.54 6.51 -4.12
N VAL A 60 3.72 7.11 -4.07
CA VAL A 60 4.21 8.09 -5.04
C VAL A 60 5.68 7.85 -5.33
N ALA A 61 6.09 8.17 -6.54
CA ALA A 61 7.47 8.36 -6.92
C ALA A 61 7.66 9.80 -7.39
N LYS A 62 8.84 10.37 -7.14
CA LYS A 62 9.24 11.69 -7.59
C LYS A 62 10.50 11.56 -8.43
N ASP A 63 10.56 12.33 -9.51
CA ASP A 63 11.76 12.48 -10.32
C ASP A 63 12.68 13.47 -9.61
N THR A 64 13.65 12.94 -8.88
CA THR A 64 14.57 13.73 -8.03
C THR A 64 15.95 13.06 -7.96
N SER A 65 16.91 13.65 -7.29
CA SER A 65 18.28 13.19 -7.15
C SER A 65 18.70 13.21 -5.67
N LEU A 66 19.68 12.40 -5.27
CA LEU A 66 20.31 12.52 -3.94
C LEU A 66 21.47 13.51 -3.94
N VAL A 67 21.92 13.94 -5.12
CA VAL A 67 23.05 14.87 -5.25
C VAL A 67 22.58 16.32 -5.05
N ASP A 68 21.45 16.66 -5.67
CA ASP A 68 20.95 18.04 -5.76
C ASP A 68 19.41 18.12 -5.74
N GLY A 69 18.73 17.05 -5.29
CA GLY A 69 17.27 17.00 -5.22
C GLY A 69 16.70 17.80 -4.05
N ASP A 70 15.43 18.18 -4.20
CA ASP A 70 14.66 18.91 -3.20
C ASP A 70 14.23 17.96 -2.04
N GLU A 71 14.50 18.37 -0.81
CA GLU A 71 14.12 17.65 0.39
C GLU A 71 12.61 17.51 0.57
N GLU A 72 11.80 18.43 0.08
CA GLU A 72 10.34 18.33 0.13
C GLU A 72 9.83 17.20 -0.78
N ASP A 73 10.51 16.93 -1.90
CA ASP A 73 10.21 15.79 -2.74
C ASP A 73 10.57 14.47 -2.05
N TRP A 74 11.73 14.39 -1.40
CA TRP A 74 12.11 13.21 -0.60
C TRP A 74 11.14 12.99 0.54
N LYS A 75 10.82 14.04 1.28
CA LYS A 75 9.88 14.02 2.38
C LYS A 75 8.49 13.54 1.93
N SER A 76 7.99 14.05 0.79
CA SER A 76 6.69 13.67 0.25
C SER A 76 6.60 12.17 -0.07
N VAL A 77 7.69 11.58 -0.58
CA VAL A 77 7.78 10.14 -0.85
C VAL A 77 7.78 9.34 0.44
N LEU A 78 8.59 9.74 1.43
CA LEU A 78 8.69 9.03 2.70
C LEU A 78 7.41 9.17 3.55
N ASP A 79 6.83 10.35 3.59
CA ASP A 79 5.58 10.61 4.32
C ASP A 79 4.42 9.73 3.82
N LEU A 80 4.31 9.56 2.50
CA LEU A 80 3.24 8.73 1.94
C LEU A 80 3.59 7.23 1.97
N ASN A 81 4.75 6.86 1.38
CA ASN A 81 5.07 5.45 1.13
C ASN A 81 5.45 4.68 2.41
N VAL A 82 5.97 5.39 3.43
CA VAL A 82 6.48 4.80 4.67
C VAL A 82 5.59 5.19 5.83
N MET A 83 5.54 6.48 6.18
CA MET A 83 4.80 6.93 7.36
C MET A 83 3.30 6.68 7.24
N GLY A 84 2.69 6.99 6.10
CA GLY A 84 1.27 6.73 5.83
C GLY A 84 0.92 5.25 5.95
N LEU A 85 1.76 4.36 5.40
CA LEU A 85 1.62 2.91 5.54
C LEU A 85 1.69 2.47 7.01
N CYS A 86 2.66 2.98 7.78
CA CYS A 86 2.81 2.65 9.21
C CYS A 86 1.58 3.06 10.01
N VAL A 87 1.09 4.28 9.80
CA VAL A 87 -0.07 4.82 10.53
C VAL A 87 -1.33 4.02 10.18
N ALA A 88 -1.62 3.79 8.90
CA ALA A 88 -2.78 3.00 8.48
C ALA A 88 -2.71 1.57 9.03
N THR A 89 -1.54 0.94 9.02
CA THR A 89 -1.31 -0.39 9.60
C THR A 89 -1.62 -0.41 11.09
N ARG A 90 -1.10 0.56 11.85
CA ARG A 90 -1.36 0.70 13.28
C ARG A 90 -2.85 0.85 13.58
N GLU A 91 -3.55 1.72 12.88
CA GLU A 91 -4.98 1.96 13.11
C GLU A 91 -5.82 0.74 12.73
N ALA A 92 -5.47 0.04 11.64
CA ALA A 92 -6.14 -1.21 11.28
C ALA A 92 -5.96 -2.29 12.36
N ILE A 93 -4.74 -2.46 12.89
CA ILE A 93 -4.47 -3.44 13.95
C ILE A 93 -5.23 -3.08 15.23
N LYS A 94 -5.31 -1.78 15.59
CA LYS A 94 -6.14 -1.34 16.72
C LYS A 94 -7.59 -1.75 16.54
N SER A 95 -8.17 -1.51 15.36
CA SER A 95 -9.54 -1.88 15.04
C SER A 95 -9.72 -3.40 15.09
N MET A 96 -8.84 -4.17 14.45
CA MET A 96 -8.87 -5.64 14.46
C MET A 96 -8.82 -6.21 15.89
N LYS A 97 -7.90 -5.71 16.73
CA LYS A 97 -7.78 -6.16 18.14
C LYS A 97 -9.01 -5.80 18.96
N LYS A 98 -9.52 -4.58 18.83
CA LYS A 98 -10.71 -4.09 19.55
C LYS A 98 -11.94 -4.97 19.28
N HIS A 99 -12.08 -5.45 18.06
CA HIS A 99 -13.24 -6.24 17.61
C HIS A 99 -12.98 -7.75 17.54
N GLY A 100 -11.82 -8.24 17.98
CA GLY A 100 -11.47 -9.67 17.93
C GLY A 100 -11.36 -10.26 16.53
N VAL A 101 -11.02 -9.44 15.52
CA VAL A 101 -10.95 -9.84 14.11
C VAL A 101 -9.57 -10.39 13.77
N ASN A 102 -9.53 -11.60 13.22
CA ASN A 102 -8.33 -12.18 12.61
C ASN A 102 -8.18 -11.66 11.17
N GLY A 103 -7.81 -10.38 11.04
CA GLY A 103 -7.80 -9.66 9.78
C GLY A 103 -6.59 -9.96 8.90
N HIS A 104 -6.51 -9.23 7.77
CA HIS A 104 -5.43 -9.35 6.81
C HIS A 104 -4.91 -7.96 6.39
N ILE A 105 -3.61 -7.75 6.48
CA ILE A 105 -2.92 -6.54 6.04
C ILE A 105 -2.15 -6.88 4.77
N ILE A 106 -2.34 -6.09 3.72
CA ILE A 106 -1.70 -6.27 2.42
C ILE A 106 -0.91 -4.98 2.10
N HIS A 107 0.40 -5.13 1.96
CA HIS A 107 1.28 -4.05 1.53
C HIS A 107 1.58 -4.15 0.04
N ILE A 108 1.22 -3.13 -0.72
CA ILE A 108 1.58 -3.05 -2.13
C ILE A 108 2.99 -2.48 -2.26
N ASN A 109 3.90 -3.34 -2.69
CA ASN A 109 5.31 -3.04 -2.87
C ASN A 109 5.71 -3.04 -4.35
N SER A 110 6.98 -2.87 -4.62
CA SER A 110 7.59 -2.82 -5.94
C SER A 110 8.81 -3.72 -6.01
N TYR A 111 9.21 -4.10 -7.21
CA TYR A 111 10.55 -4.65 -7.49
C TYR A 111 11.66 -3.76 -6.88
N CYS A 112 11.46 -2.44 -6.88
CA CYS A 112 12.35 -1.47 -6.23
C CYS A 112 12.45 -1.63 -4.71
N GLY A 113 11.66 -2.47 -4.08
CA GLY A 113 11.80 -2.86 -2.67
C GLY A 113 12.80 -4.00 -2.43
N HIS A 114 13.39 -4.54 -3.50
CA HIS A 114 14.37 -5.65 -3.45
C HIS A 114 15.64 -5.34 -4.24
N VAL A 115 15.55 -4.45 -5.22
CA VAL A 115 16.65 -4.03 -6.10
C VAL A 115 16.62 -2.53 -6.28
N VAL A 116 17.78 -1.89 -6.32
CA VAL A 116 17.92 -0.50 -6.73
C VAL A 116 18.25 -0.48 -8.22
N PRO A 117 17.29 -0.15 -9.10
CA PRO A 117 17.52 -0.12 -10.53
C PRO A 117 18.41 1.07 -10.92
N ASN A 118 19.25 0.88 -11.92
CA ASN A 118 20.07 1.97 -12.46
C ASN A 118 19.25 2.83 -13.44
N PHE A 119 18.32 3.63 -12.88
CA PHE A 119 17.53 4.59 -13.66
C PHE A 119 17.63 6.00 -13.06
N PRO A 120 17.78 7.02 -13.89
CA PRO A 120 17.70 8.40 -13.43
C PRO A 120 16.35 8.69 -12.74
N GLY A 121 16.36 9.55 -11.73
CA GLY A 121 15.15 9.97 -11.03
C GLY A 121 14.54 8.99 -10.02
N PHE A 122 15.14 7.80 -9.82
CA PHE A 122 14.63 6.75 -8.91
C PHE A 122 15.43 6.63 -7.61
N ASN A 123 15.83 7.74 -7.00
CA ASN A 123 16.73 7.74 -5.83
C ASN A 123 16.04 7.35 -4.50
N ILE A 124 15.13 8.18 -4.00
CA ILE A 124 14.46 7.96 -2.70
C ILE A 124 13.33 6.91 -2.79
N TYR A 125 12.75 6.71 -3.98
CA TYR A 125 11.66 5.75 -4.16
C TYR A 125 12.07 4.31 -3.83
N PRO A 126 13.19 3.75 -4.37
CA PRO A 126 13.68 2.43 -3.95
C PRO A 126 13.92 2.34 -2.46
N ALA A 127 14.49 3.36 -1.82
CA ALA A 127 14.69 3.38 -0.37
C ALA A 127 13.34 3.26 0.37
N SER A 128 12.30 3.98 -0.06
CA SER A 128 10.96 3.89 0.52
C SER A 128 10.36 2.48 0.34
N LYS A 129 10.61 1.82 -0.78
CA LYS A 129 10.09 0.47 -1.06
C LYS A 129 10.90 -0.64 -0.35
N HIS A 130 12.20 -0.45 -0.12
CA HIS A 130 12.99 -1.30 0.79
C HIS A 130 12.50 -1.16 2.23
N ALA A 131 12.14 0.07 2.67
CA ALA A 131 11.51 0.27 3.96
C ALA A 131 10.20 -0.51 4.10
N VAL A 132 9.33 -0.56 3.06
CA VAL A 132 8.10 -1.38 3.08
C VAL A 132 8.42 -2.87 3.23
N THR A 133 9.48 -3.38 2.58
CA THR A 133 9.93 -4.76 2.76
C THR A 133 10.32 -5.03 4.22
N ALA A 134 11.17 -4.20 4.79
CA ALA A 134 11.62 -4.31 6.18
C ALA A 134 10.44 -4.19 7.17
N LEU A 135 9.56 -3.21 6.99
CA LEU A 135 8.39 -2.99 7.84
C LEU A 135 7.39 -4.16 7.78
N THR A 136 7.24 -4.81 6.62
CA THR A 136 6.39 -6.00 6.49
C THR A 136 6.95 -7.14 7.34
N GLU A 137 8.25 -7.38 7.30
CA GLU A 137 8.90 -8.43 8.10
C GLU A 137 8.88 -8.10 9.59
N THR A 138 9.14 -6.84 9.95
CA THR A 138 9.02 -6.38 11.35
C THR A 138 7.61 -6.63 11.88
N LEU A 139 6.58 -6.24 11.12
CA LEU A 139 5.18 -6.45 11.52
C LEU A 139 4.87 -7.95 11.69
N ARG A 140 5.36 -8.80 10.79
CA ARG A 140 5.18 -10.26 10.89
C ARG A 140 5.78 -10.79 12.20
N GLN A 141 6.99 -10.36 12.56
CA GLN A 141 7.65 -10.76 13.80
C GLN A 141 6.90 -10.26 15.04
N GLU A 142 6.41 -9.02 15.01
CA GLU A 142 5.61 -8.46 16.11
C GLU A 142 4.30 -9.22 16.30
N LEU A 143 3.57 -9.51 15.21
CA LEU A 143 2.33 -10.29 15.26
C LEU A 143 2.57 -11.71 15.78
N ASN A 144 3.67 -12.36 15.40
CA ASN A 144 4.05 -13.67 15.92
C ASN A 144 4.37 -13.63 17.41
N ARG A 145 5.15 -12.66 17.89
CA ARG A 145 5.43 -12.49 19.34
C ARG A 145 4.14 -12.28 20.15
N LEU A 146 3.17 -11.61 19.57
CA LEU A 146 1.84 -11.38 20.18
C LEU A 146 0.88 -12.57 20.01
N GLN A 147 1.30 -13.69 19.41
CA GLN A 147 0.46 -14.84 19.07
C GLN A 147 -0.80 -14.42 18.31
N SER A 148 -0.73 -13.37 17.52
CA SER A 148 -1.85 -12.81 16.76
C SER A 148 -2.11 -13.64 15.50
N LYS A 149 -3.39 -13.86 15.20
CA LYS A 149 -3.83 -14.53 13.95
C LYS A 149 -4.02 -13.53 12.79
N ILE A 150 -3.72 -12.26 12.98
CA ILE A 150 -3.73 -11.25 11.90
C ILE A 150 -2.64 -11.64 10.90
N LYS A 151 -3.01 -11.71 9.62
CA LYS A 151 -2.09 -12.03 8.52
C LYS A 151 -1.48 -10.76 7.95
N VAL A 152 -0.24 -10.85 7.49
CA VAL A 152 0.39 -9.80 6.68
C VAL A 152 0.98 -10.40 5.41
N THR A 153 0.75 -9.72 4.28
CA THR A 153 1.25 -10.11 2.96
C THR A 153 1.86 -8.91 2.27
N VAL A 154 2.97 -9.11 1.58
CA VAL A 154 3.50 -8.12 0.64
C VAL A 154 3.25 -8.58 -0.79
N CYS A 155 2.63 -7.72 -1.60
CA CYS A 155 2.47 -7.92 -3.04
C CYS A 155 3.51 -7.11 -3.79
N VAL A 156 4.39 -7.78 -4.54
CA VAL A 156 5.48 -7.14 -5.28
C VAL A 156 5.12 -7.05 -6.76
N PHE A 157 5.06 -5.84 -7.28
CA PHE A 157 4.81 -5.60 -8.70
C PHE A 157 6.13 -5.51 -9.46
N TYR A 158 6.28 -6.33 -10.49
CA TYR A 158 7.41 -6.35 -11.43
C TYR A 158 7.03 -5.61 -12.71
N SER A 159 6.71 -4.32 -12.65
CA SER A 159 6.40 -3.54 -13.85
C SER A 159 7.55 -2.58 -14.19
N PHE A 160 8.60 -3.12 -14.76
CA PHE A 160 9.79 -2.34 -15.15
C PHE A 160 9.59 -1.48 -16.42
N TYR A 161 8.67 -1.90 -17.30
CA TYR A 161 8.50 -1.28 -18.61
C TYR A 161 7.55 -0.07 -18.63
N TYR A 162 6.70 0.11 -17.61
CA TYR A 162 5.60 1.06 -17.70
C TYR A 162 5.84 2.43 -17.07
N CYS A 163 6.80 2.56 -16.16
CA CYS A 163 7.06 3.85 -15.51
C CYS A 163 7.81 4.85 -16.40
N ILE A 164 8.59 4.37 -17.38
CA ILE A 164 9.43 5.22 -18.25
C ILE A 164 8.68 5.68 -19.50
N VAL A 165 7.72 4.92 -20.00
CA VAL A 165 6.99 5.21 -21.25
C VAL A 165 5.73 6.06 -21.02
N ALA A 166 5.28 6.23 -19.79
CA ALA A 166 4.03 6.93 -19.45
C ALA A 166 4.08 8.47 -19.61
N LYS A 167 5.21 9.07 -20.02
CA LYS A 167 5.23 10.48 -20.52
C LYS A 167 4.52 10.66 -21.87
N ARG A 168 4.11 9.58 -22.55
CA ARG A 168 3.22 9.63 -23.71
C ARG A 168 1.97 8.83 -23.43
N LYS A 169 0.78 9.48 -23.60
CA LYS A 169 -0.55 8.88 -23.52
C LYS A 169 -0.59 7.49 -24.17
N LEU A 170 -0.51 6.43 -23.39
CA LEU A 170 -0.76 5.08 -23.85
C LEU A 170 -1.69 4.37 -22.88
N ARG A 171 -2.77 3.82 -23.42
CA ARG A 171 -3.71 2.96 -22.70
C ARG A 171 -2.92 1.78 -22.12
N VAL A 172 -2.99 1.65 -20.81
CA VAL A 172 -2.38 0.56 -20.07
C VAL A 172 -3.14 -0.71 -20.36
N PHE A 173 -2.60 -1.59 -21.19
CA PHE A 173 -2.93 -3.01 -21.16
C PHE A 173 -1.78 -3.71 -20.44
N SER A 174 -2.10 -4.32 -19.35
CA SER A 174 -1.19 -4.78 -18.33
C SER A 174 -0.65 -6.18 -18.63
N MET A 175 0.65 -6.36 -18.43
CA MET A 175 1.16 -7.60 -17.85
C MET A 175 1.62 -7.27 -16.43
N VAL A 176 0.71 -7.25 -15.50
CA VAL A 176 1.04 -7.12 -14.08
C VAL A 176 1.36 -8.52 -13.55
N ARG A 177 2.65 -8.84 -13.41
CA ARG A 177 3.06 -9.99 -12.62
C ARG A 177 3.01 -9.61 -11.16
N VAL A 178 2.02 -10.11 -10.45
CA VAL A 178 1.90 -9.95 -9.00
C VAL A 178 2.58 -11.14 -8.34
N LEU A 179 3.66 -10.90 -7.64
CA LEU A 179 4.27 -11.89 -6.76
C LEU A 179 3.73 -11.62 -5.36
N CYS A 180 2.80 -12.46 -4.90
CA CYS A 180 2.37 -12.44 -3.50
C CYS A 180 3.32 -13.30 -2.66
N LEU A 181 4.08 -12.68 -1.77
CA LEU A 181 4.88 -13.38 -0.78
C LEU A 181 4.01 -13.63 0.46
N GLN A 182 3.58 -14.86 0.65
CA GLN A 182 2.95 -15.31 1.89
C GLN A 182 4.02 -16.00 2.74
N HIS A 183 4.30 -15.44 3.92
CA HIS A 183 5.11 -16.11 4.92
C HIS A 183 4.20 -17.03 5.76
N ASN A 184 4.39 -18.34 5.63
CA ASN A 184 3.95 -19.32 6.61
C ASN A 184 5.17 -19.74 7.46
N ASP A 185 4.94 -20.34 8.62
CA ASP A 185 5.95 -20.73 9.62
C ASP A 185 7.10 -21.64 9.12
N LEU A 186 7.15 -21.97 7.83
CA LEU A 186 8.10 -22.86 7.17
C LEU A 186 8.89 -22.23 6.01
N GLY A 187 9.02 -20.90 5.94
CA GLY A 187 9.83 -20.23 4.92
C GLY A 187 9.02 -19.52 3.82
N ILE A 188 9.73 -18.77 2.99
CA ILE A 188 9.16 -17.96 1.90
C ILE A 188 8.63 -18.90 0.80
N ARG A 189 7.33 -18.92 0.59
CA ARG A 189 6.74 -19.55 -0.61
C ARG A 189 6.39 -18.49 -1.64
N TYR A 190 6.95 -18.63 -2.83
CA TYR A 190 6.62 -17.83 -3.99
C TYR A 190 5.36 -18.39 -4.65
N MET A 191 4.24 -17.66 -4.58
CA MET A 191 3.09 -17.97 -5.42
C MET A 191 3.08 -17.04 -6.63
N VAL A 192 3.43 -17.60 -7.79
CA VAL A 192 3.28 -16.90 -9.07
C VAL A 192 1.91 -17.24 -9.62
N ASN A 193 0.96 -16.30 -9.53
CA ASN A 193 -0.30 -16.45 -10.20
C ASN A 193 -0.23 -15.74 -11.56
N TYR A 194 -0.20 -16.55 -12.62
CA TYR A 194 -0.43 -16.10 -13.99
C TYR A 194 -1.94 -16.09 -14.25
N LYS A 195 -2.51 -14.94 -14.56
CA LYS A 195 -3.74 -14.87 -15.36
C LYS A 195 -3.56 -13.78 -16.40
N CYS A 196 -3.63 -14.21 -17.66
CA CYS A 196 -3.79 -13.37 -18.84
C CYS A 196 -5.07 -12.57 -18.78
#